data_7c09c48d8c12ab5642e5ce37e229e3bb
#
_entry.id   7c09c48d8c12ab5642e5ce37e229e3bb
#
_cell.length_a   1.000
_cell.length_b   1.000
_cell.length_c   1.000
_cell.angle_alpha   90.00
_cell.angle_beta   90.00
_cell.angle_gamma   90.00
#
_symmetry.space_group_name_H-M   'P 1'
#
loop_
_entity.id
_entity.type
_entity.pdbx_description
1 polymer ?
#
loop_
_entity_poly.entity_id
_entity_poly.type
_entity_poly.pdbx_seq_one_letter_code
_entity_poly.pdbx_strand_id
1 'polypeptide(L)'
;MTDAPPPVSGYTLGTVSTAPETPQDQPSENAPEPETEAATPQYEFPEPKPKRPKKTQTMKPETAAKKLGILLAAAPAEFTDVEISREQLDEWAANPPAWLEELRKNGPHPRPVMAGKLGVSTSGLARAGITDALTTAEISALLQQPPAWLVTERATQAEVRAEQVRVKERDAELAARRAADNSR
;
A
#
# COMPACT_ATOMS: atom_id res chain seq x y z
N MET A 1 -9.89 22.79 44.52
CA MET A 1 -9.07 21.60 44.81
C MET A 1 -8.22 21.35 43.61
N THR A 2 -7.04 21.80 43.75
CA THR A 2 -5.89 21.80 42.86
C THR A 2 -5.33 20.37 42.78
N ASP A 3 -5.11 19.84 41.61
CA ASP A 3 -4.18 18.71 41.46
C ASP A 3 -3.21 18.98 40.33
N ALA A 4 -1.92 18.97 40.71
CA ALA A 4 -0.78 19.35 39.88
C ALA A 4 -0.18 18.12 39.15
N PRO A 5 0.52 18.31 38.01
CA PRO A 5 1.20 17.23 37.32
C PRO A 5 2.55 16.88 37.93
N PRO A 6 3.05 15.63 37.80
CA PRO A 6 4.32 15.20 38.37
C PRO A 6 5.52 15.62 37.51
N PRO A 7 6.73 15.65 38.12
CA PRO A 7 7.93 16.23 37.54
C PRO A 7 8.67 15.28 36.60
N VAL A 8 9.27 15.88 35.57
CA VAL A 8 10.18 15.23 34.62
C VAL A 8 11.55 15.01 35.24
N SER A 9 12.02 13.79 35.26
CA SER A 9 13.33 13.37 35.73
C SER A 9 14.38 13.54 34.64
N GLY A 10 15.50 14.17 35.07
CA GLY A 10 16.59 14.63 34.24
C GLY A 10 17.45 13.52 33.61
N TYR A 11 18.02 13.87 32.50
CA TYR A 11 19.10 13.11 31.86
C TYR A 11 20.41 13.76 32.13
N THR A 12 21.29 13.02 32.81
CA THR A 12 22.67 13.36 33.06
C THR A 12 23.55 13.20 31.82
N LEU A 13 24.27 14.25 31.51
CA LEU A 13 25.39 14.30 30.57
C LEU A 13 26.58 13.48 31.12
N GLY A 14 27.08 12.57 30.29
CA GLY A 14 28.35 11.89 30.48
C GLY A 14 29.30 12.21 29.34
N THR A 15 30.18 13.16 29.58
CA THR A 15 31.40 13.43 28.82
C THR A 15 32.47 12.40 29.15
N VAL A 16 33.28 11.99 28.18
CA VAL A 16 34.75 11.77 28.18
C VAL A 16 35.16 11.37 26.77
N SER A 17 35.80 12.15 26.04
CA SER A 17 37.19 12.47 25.77
C SER A 17 38.20 11.37 26.05
N THR A 18 38.89 10.91 25.03
CA THR A 18 40.37 10.78 25.02
C THR A 18 40.81 10.07 23.74
N ALA A 19 41.52 10.77 22.88
CA ALA A 19 42.54 10.20 22.01
C ALA A 19 43.85 10.04 22.79
N PRO A 20 44.72 9.11 22.43
CA PRO A 20 46.09 9.50 22.13
C PRO A 20 46.67 8.80 20.90
N GLU A 21 47.37 9.58 20.11
CA GLU A 21 48.82 9.62 19.90
C GLU A 21 49.47 8.48 19.13
N THR A 22 49.97 8.90 17.99
CA THR A 22 50.98 8.28 17.14
C THR A 22 52.35 8.26 17.88
N PRO A 23 53.21 7.30 17.59
CA PRO A 23 54.61 7.67 17.29
C PRO A 23 55.08 7.14 15.92
N GLN A 24 55.76 8.04 15.25
CA GLN A 24 56.71 7.82 14.18
C GLN A 24 57.90 7.02 14.67
N ASP A 25 58.49 6.12 13.89
CA ASP A 25 59.91 6.23 13.58
C ASP A 25 60.32 5.37 12.37
N GLN A 26 61.37 5.79 11.75
CA GLN A 26 61.90 5.55 10.41
C GLN A 26 62.92 4.38 10.35
N PRO A 27 63.76 4.26 9.31
CA PRO A 27 63.61 3.35 8.16
C PRO A 27 64.72 2.27 8.19
N SER A 28 64.59 1.25 7.38
CA SER A 28 65.74 0.43 7.01
C SER A 28 65.62 -0.11 5.59
N GLU A 29 66.51 0.40 4.83
CA GLU A 29 67.01 0.03 3.51
C GLU A 29 67.47 -1.44 3.47
N ASN A 30 67.02 -2.19 2.51
CA ASN A 30 67.86 -3.08 1.73
C ASN A 30 67.06 -3.82 0.63
N ALA A 31 67.41 -3.59 -0.63
CA ALA A 31 67.04 -4.43 -1.76
C ALA A 31 67.97 -5.67 -1.78
N PRO A 32 67.61 -6.79 -2.50
CA PRO A 32 67.52 -6.81 -3.94
C PRO A 32 66.33 -7.67 -4.49
N GLU A 33 65.94 -7.33 -5.70
CA GLU A 33 65.06 -8.12 -6.55
C GLU A 33 65.63 -9.51 -6.86
N PRO A 34 64.74 -10.50 -7.09
CA PRO A 34 64.68 -10.97 -8.47
C PRO A 34 63.24 -11.14 -9.00
N GLU A 35 63.16 -10.88 -10.25
CA GLU A 35 62.05 -11.08 -11.19
C GLU A 35 61.40 -12.47 -10.97
N THR A 36 60.10 -12.47 -10.71
CA THR A 36 59.26 -13.64 -10.93
C THR A 36 57.98 -13.19 -11.56
N GLU A 37 57.73 -13.71 -12.74
CA GLU A 37 56.61 -13.56 -13.64
C GLU A 37 55.28 -13.27 -12.92
N ALA A 38 54.65 -12.18 -13.36
CA ALA A 38 53.30 -11.80 -13.00
C ALA A 38 52.29 -12.85 -13.47
N ALA A 39 51.93 -13.78 -12.60
CA ALA A 39 50.70 -14.55 -12.73
C ALA A 39 49.55 -13.55 -12.40
N THR A 40 48.89 -13.03 -13.38
CA THR A 40 47.65 -12.31 -13.28
C THR A 40 46.63 -13.23 -12.55
N PRO A 41 46.12 -12.88 -11.39
CA PRO A 41 45.03 -13.63 -10.82
C PRO A 41 43.82 -13.46 -11.75
N GLN A 42 43.46 -14.54 -12.43
CA GLN A 42 42.19 -14.63 -13.14
C GLN A 42 41.09 -14.55 -12.10
N TYR A 43 40.50 -13.37 -11.94
CA TYR A 43 39.33 -13.20 -11.13
C TYR A 43 38.17 -13.84 -11.89
N GLU A 44 37.90 -15.10 -11.59
CA GLU A 44 36.71 -15.79 -12.06
C GLU A 44 35.52 -15.10 -11.40
N PHE A 45 34.80 -14.29 -12.17
CA PHE A 45 33.53 -13.73 -11.73
C PHE A 45 32.60 -14.90 -11.39
N PRO A 46 32.12 -15.03 -10.12
CA PRO A 46 31.20 -16.10 -9.81
C PRO A 46 29.97 -15.98 -10.71
N GLU A 47 29.69 -17.05 -11.44
CA GLU A 47 28.51 -17.11 -12.29
C GLU A 47 27.26 -16.67 -11.50
N PRO A 48 26.36 -15.86 -12.09
CA PRO A 48 25.17 -15.40 -11.42
C PRO A 48 24.34 -16.62 -11.00
N LYS A 49 24.26 -16.85 -9.69
CA LYS A 49 23.47 -17.94 -9.11
C LYS A 49 22.06 -17.92 -9.73
N PRO A 50 21.53 -19.06 -10.20
CA PRO A 50 20.21 -19.11 -10.82
C PRO A 50 19.21 -18.49 -9.84
N LYS A 51 18.48 -17.49 -10.32
CA LYS A 51 17.46 -16.80 -9.53
C LYS A 51 16.47 -17.86 -9.06
N ARG A 52 16.38 -18.05 -7.74
CA ARG A 52 15.39 -18.97 -7.15
C ARG A 52 14.03 -18.67 -7.75
N PRO A 53 13.26 -19.69 -8.18
CA PRO A 53 11.94 -19.49 -8.72
C PRO A 53 11.13 -18.66 -7.72
N LYS A 54 10.58 -17.55 -8.17
CA LYS A 54 9.75 -16.69 -7.33
C LYS A 54 8.58 -17.57 -6.86
N LYS A 55 8.48 -17.79 -5.54
CA LYS A 55 7.33 -18.50 -4.98
C LYS A 55 6.08 -17.79 -5.49
N THR A 56 5.22 -18.51 -6.20
CA THR A 56 3.93 -18.02 -6.67
C THR A 56 3.16 -17.55 -5.44
N GLN A 57 2.91 -16.25 -5.36
CA GLN A 57 2.15 -15.68 -4.24
C GLN A 57 0.70 -16.09 -4.39
N THR A 58 0.23 -16.96 -3.52
CA THR A 58 -1.18 -17.33 -3.41
C THR A 58 -1.89 -16.41 -2.41
N MET A 59 -3.16 -16.21 -2.57
CA MET A 59 -4.01 -15.43 -1.68
C MET A 59 -5.32 -16.17 -1.39
N LYS A 60 -5.90 -15.86 -0.23
CA LYS A 60 -7.20 -16.41 0.15
C LYS A 60 -8.30 -15.88 -0.79
N PRO A 61 -9.35 -16.69 -1.09
CA PRO A 61 -10.47 -16.27 -1.95
C PRO A 61 -11.14 -14.97 -1.49
N GLU A 62 -11.22 -14.73 -0.18
CA GLU A 62 -11.76 -13.46 0.35
C GLU A 62 -10.96 -12.23 -0.12
N THR A 63 -9.63 -12.37 -0.17
CA THR A 63 -8.75 -11.27 -0.60
C THR A 63 -8.85 -11.06 -2.11
N ALA A 64 -8.96 -12.15 -2.86
CA ALA A 64 -9.17 -12.11 -4.31
C ALA A 64 -10.54 -11.50 -4.66
N ALA A 65 -11.61 -11.90 -3.97
CA ALA A 65 -12.94 -11.33 -4.15
C ALA A 65 -12.98 -9.82 -3.90
N LYS A 66 -12.30 -9.35 -2.83
CA LYS A 66 -12.16 -7.90 -2.57
C LYS A 66 -11.43 -7.17 -3.68
N LYS A 67 -10.38 -7.75 -4.24
CA LYS A 67 -9.62 -7.16 -5.36
C LYS A 67 -10.43 -7.16 -6.66
N LEU A 68 -11.18 -8.22 -6.92
CA LEU A 68 -12.06 -8.32 -8.09
C LEU A 68 -13.34 -7.49 -7.96
N GLY A 69 -13.65 -7.00 -6.76
CA GLY A 69 -14.86 -6.20 -6.49
C GLY A 69 -16.14 -7.00 -6.50
N ILE A 70 -16.09 -8.28 -6.13
CA ILE A 70 -17.25 -9.19 -6.08
C ILE A 70 -17.55 -9.63 -4.65
N LEU A 71 -18.78 -10.08 -4.41
CA LEU A 71 -19.18 -10.69 -3.15
C LEU A 71 -18.80 -12.17 -3.14
N LEU A 72 -18.00 -12.60 -2.16
CA LEU A 72 -17.54 -13.97 -2.05
C LEU A 72 -18.70 -14.98 -1.98
N ALA A 73 -19.75 -14.65 -1.23
CA ALA A 73 -20.92 -15.51 -1.07
C ALA A 73 -21.70 -15.77 -2.37
N ALA A 74 -21.51 -14.93 -3.39
CA ALA A 74 -22.15 -15.08 -4.70
C ALA A 74 -21.20 -15.71 -5.74
N ALA A 75 -19.95 -15.95 -5.38
CA ALA A 75 -18.96 -16.56 -6.26
C ALA A 75 -19.17 -18.09 -6.34
N PRO A 76 -18.81 -18.73 -7.44
CA PRO A 76 -18.92 -20.19 -7.60
C PRO A 76 -17.94 -20.92 -6.65
N ALA A 77 -18.23 -22.18 -6.33
CA ALA A 77 -17.42 -23.03 -5.46
C ALA A 77 -15.96 -23.15 -5.94
N GLU A 78 -15.76 -23.18 -7.26
CA GLU A 78 -14.43 -23.21 -7.88
C GLU A 78 -13.53 -22.03 -7.46
N PHE A 79 -14.15 -20.90 -7.11
CA PHE A 79 -13.44 -19.72 -6.63
C PHE A 79 -13.27 -19.72 -5.11
N THR A 80 -14.25 -20.24 -4.35
CA THR A 80 -14.26 -20.16 -2.89
C THR A 80 -13.37 -21.18 -2.21
N ASP A 81 -13.16 -22.34 -2.84
CA ASP A 81 -12.51 -23.50 -2.23
C ASP A 81 -11.01 -23.61 -2.57
N VAL A 82 -10.49 -22.71 -3.43
CA VAL A 82 -9.13 -22.76 -3.92
C VAL A 82 -8.35 -21.50 -3.57
N GLU A 83 -7.06 -21.68 -3.20
CA GLU A 83 -6.15 -20.55 -3.10
C GLU A 83 -5.82 -20.00 -4.49
N ILE A 84 -6.01 -18.71 -4.67
CA ILE A 84 -5.87 -18.04 -5.96
C ILE A 84 -4.46 -17.48 -6.09
N SER A 85 -3.76 -17.82 -7.17
CA SER A 85 -2.45 -17.24 -7.45
C SER A 85 -2.60 -15.79 -7.94
N ARG A 86 -1.53 -15.01 -7.80
CA ARG A 86 -1.50 -13.64 -8.31
C ARG A 86 -1.67 -13.59 -9.82
N GLU A 87 -1.04 -14.52 -10.53
CA GLU A 87 -1.14 -14.62 -11.99
C GLU A 87 -2.57 -14.90 -12.44
N GLN A 88 -3.26 -15.81 -11.76
CA GLN A 88 -4.66 -16.15 -12.01
C GLN A 88 -5.59 -14.96 -11.72
N LEU A 89 -5.30 -14.18 -10.68
CA LEU A 89 -6.04 -12.96 -10.41
C LEU A 89 -5.85 -11.90 -11.50
N ASP A 90 -4.62 -11.73 -11.97
CA ASP A 90 -4.28 -10.77 -13.03
C ASP A 90 -4.90 -11.23 -14.38
N GLU A 91 -4.96 -12.54 -14.65
CA GLU A 91 -5.66 -13.11 -15.78
C GLU A 91 -7.16 -12.84 -15.75
N TRP A 92 -7.81 -13.08 -14.60
CA TRP A 92 -9.25 -12.79 -14.43
C TRP A 92 -9.55 -11.28 -14.41
N ALA A 93 -8.58 -10.45 -14.12
CA ALA A 93 -8.73 -9.00 -14.24
C ALA A 93 -8.68 -8.55 -15.70
N ALA A 94 -7.81 -9.17 -16.51
CA ALA A 94 -7.66 -8.88 -17.94
C ALA A 94 -8.76 -9.55 -18.80
N ASN A 95 -9.03 -10.81 -18.54
CA ASN A 95 -10.00 -11.64 -19.27
C ASN A 95 -10.98 -12.27 -18.26
N PRO A 96 -12.00 -11.52 -17.83
CA PRO A 96 -12.94 -12.03 -16.84
C PRO A 96 -13.78 -13.18 -17.40
N PRO A 97 -13.91 -14.31 -16.67
CA PRO A 97 -14.83 -15.38 -17.04
C PRO A 97 -16.29 -14.88 -16.95
N ALA A 98 -17.18 -15.54 -17.68
CA ALA A 98 -18.60 -15.13 -17.81
C ALA A 98 -19.31 -14.92 -16.45
N TRP A 99 -19.07 -15.81 -15.48
CA TRP A 99 -19.63 -15.67 -14.12
C TRP A 99 -19.15 -14.41 -13.39
N LEU A 100 -17.90 -14.01 -13.61
CA LEU A 100 -17.31 -12.81 -12.99
C LEU A 100 -17.87 -11.54 -13.63
N GLU A 101 -18.05 -11.53 -14.96
CA GLU A 101 -18.71 -10.42 -15.66
C GLU A 101 -20.15 -10.25 -15.19
N GLU A 102 -20.88 -11.36 -15.06
CA GLU A 102 -22.25 -11.35 -14.59
C GLU A 102 -22.38 -10.80 -13.17
N LEU A 103 -21.53 -11.26 -12.24
CA LEU A 103 -21.48 -10.72 -10.87
C LEU A 103 -21.09 -9.24 -10.82
N ARG A 104 -20.17 -8.79 -11.67
CA ARG A 104 -19.80 -7.37 -11.77
C ARG A 104 -20.91 -6.51 -12.37
N LYS A 105 -21.70 -7.06 -13.27
CA LYS A 105 -22.77 -6.37 -13.97
C LYS A 105 -24.05 -6.33 -13.14
N ASN A 106 -24.49 -7.47 -12.65
CA ASN A 106 -25.79 -7.65 -12.00
C ASN A 106 -25.72 -7.63 -10.47
N GLY A 107 -24.60 -8.03 -9.88
CA GLY A 107 -24.44 -8.19 -8.45
C GLY A 107 -24.90 -9.57 -7.95
N PRO A 108 -25.08 -9.74 -6.66
CA PRO A 108 -25.02 -8.76 -5.57
C PRO A 108 -23.63 -8.14 -5.35
N HIS A 109 -23.60 -6.85 -5.05
CA HIS A 109 -22.36 -6.09 -4.91
C HIS A 109 -21.88 -6.01 -3.47
N PRO A 110 -20.56 -6.09 -3.22
CA PRO A 110 -20.00 -5.85 -1.89
C PRO A 110 -20.13 -4.37 -1.49
N ARG A 111 -20.16 -4.09 -0.19
CA ARG A 111 -20.33 -2.74 0.37
C ARG A 111 -19.47 -1.63 -0.27
N PRO A 112 -18.18 -1.83 -0.51
CA PRO A 112 -17.36 -0.79 -1.14
C PRO A 112 -17.83 -0.44 -2.56
N VAL A 113 -18.28 -1.43 -3.33
CA VAL A 113 -18.81 -1.23 -4.69
C VAL A 113 -20.15 -0.50 -4.65
N MET A 114 -21.05 -0.90 -3.74
CA MET A 114 -22.32 -0.19 -3.52
C MET A 114 -22.10 1.27 -3.13
N ALA A 115 -21.18 1.50 -2.17
CA ALA A 115 -20.83 2.85 -1.74
C ALA A 115 -20.32 3.72 -2.91
N GLY A 116 -19.46 3.15 -3.76
CA GLY A 116 -18.98 3.81 -4.96
C GLY A 116 -20.09 4.12 -5.96
N LYS A 117 -20.95 3.14 -6.27
CA LYS A 117 -22.08 3.31 -7.20
C LYS A 117 -23.12 4.31 -6.69
N LEU A 118 -23.41 4.31 -5.38
CA LEU A 118 -24.33 5.26 -4.75
C LEU A 118 -23.72 6.65 -4.49
N GLY A 119 -22.39 6.79 -4.58
CA GLY A 119 -21.69 8.06 -4.33
C GLY A 119 -21.61 8.44 -2.85
N VAL A 120 -21.65 7.47 -1.94
CA VAL A 120 -21.58 7.64 -0.49
C VAL A 120 -20.35 6.93 0.10
N SER A 121 -20.11 7.11 1.39
CA SER A 121 -19.10 6.33 2.11
C SER A 121 -19.66 4.98 2.59
N THR A 122 -18.78 4.00 2.84
CA THR A 122 -19.18 2.72 3.46
C THR A 122 -19.76 2.93 4.86
N SER A 123 -19.29 3.95 5.58
CA SER A 123 -19.85 4.37 6.87
C SER A 123 -21.23 5.00 6.71
N GLY A 124 -21.48 5.74 5.62
CA GLY A 124 -22.79 6.26 5.27
C GLY A 124 -23.83 5.17 5.05
N LEU A 125 -23.46 4.10 4.33
CA LEU A 125 -24.32 2.94 4.18
C LEU A 125 -24.65 2.30 5.53
N ALA A 126 -23.66 2.19 6.42
CA ALA A 126 -23.89 1.62 7.76
C ALA A 126 -24.85 2.49 8.61
N ARG A 127 -24.69 3.83 8.56
CA ARG A 127 -25.62 4.76 9.23
C ARG A 127 -27.05 4.68 8.70
N ALA A 128 -27.18 4.44 7.40
CA ALA A 128 -28.47 4.26 6.74
C ALA A 128 -29.10 2.87 7.02
N GLY A 129 -28.40 1.97 7.75
CA GLY A 129 -28.87 0.62 8.03
C GLY A 129 -28.77 -0.33 6.83
N ILE A 130 -28.09 0.04 5.75
CA ILE A 130 -27.87 -0.81 4.57
C ILE A 130 -26.71 -1.77 4.86
N THR A 131 -27.06 -2.96 5.33
CA THR A 131 -26.09 -4.02 5.68
C THR A 131 -25.97 -5.07 4.59
N ASP A 132 -27.03 -5.30 3.84
CA ASP A 132 -27.13 -6.36 2.84
C ASP A 132 -26.51 -5.93 1.50
N ALA A 133 -26.08 -6.92 0.75
CA ALA A 133 -25.55 -6.69 -0.59
C ALA A 133 -26.70 -6.41 -1.56
N LEU A 134 -26.60 -5.33 -2.30
CA LEU A 134 -27.61 -4.92 -3.27
C LEU A 134 -27.20 -5.32 -4.70
N THR A 135 -28.18 -5.62 -5.50
CA THR A 135 -28.05 -5.84 -6.94
C THR A 135 -27.96 -4.51 -7.70
N THR A 136 -27.51 -4.56 -8.95
CA THR A 136 -27.49 -3.37 -9.83
C THR A 136 -28.89 -2.77 -10.02
N ALA A 137 -29.92 -3.60 -10.09
CA ALA A 137 -31.32 -3.16 -10.23
C ALA A 137 -31.77 -2.34 -9.01
N GLU A 138 -31.51 -2.84 -7.80
CA GLU A 138 -31.84 -2.14 -6.55
C GLU A 138 -31.06 -0.84 -6.40
N ILE A 139 -29.76 -0.84 -6.74
CA ILE A 139 -28.94 0.37 -6.75
C ILE A 139 -29.52 1.40 -7.75
N SER A 140 -29.95 0.95 -8.95
CA SER A 140 -30.54 1.82 -9.96
C SER A 140 -31.87 2.40 -9.48
N ALA A 141 -32.70 1.60 -8.80
CA ALA A 141 -33.94 2.09 -8.21
C ALA A 141 -33.70 3.17 -7.15
N LEU A 142 -32.70 2.98 -6.26
CA LEU A 142 -32.29 3.99 -5.28
C LEU A 142 -31.75 5.27 -5.91
N LEU A 143 -31.13 5.18 -7.10
CA LEU A 143 -30.64 6.35 -7.82
C LEU A 143 -31.76 7.10 -8.54
N GLN A 144 -32.76 6.41 -9.03
CA GLN A 144 -33.93 7.01 -9.69
C GLN A 144 -34.85 7.71 -8.68
N GLN A 145 -35.02 7.13 -7.50
CA GLN A 145 -35.83 7.67 -6.42
C GLN A 145 -35.01 7.74 -5.13
N PRO A 146 -34.10 8.72 -5.01
CA PRO A 146 -33.18 8.79 -3.88
C PRO A 146 -33.92 9.08 -2.57
N PRO A 147 -33.85 8.18 -1.59
CA PRO A 147 -34.41 8.46 -0.25
C PRO A 147 -33.61 9.58 0.44
N ALA A 148 -34.24 10.21 1.43
CA ALA A 148 -33.65 11.38 2.10
C ALA A 148 -32.26 11.10 2.68
N TRP A 149 -32.04 9.91 3.26
CA TRP A 149 -30.72 9.53 3.77
C TRP A 149 -29.64 9.54 2.67
N LEU A 150 -29.98 9.06 1.46
CA LEU A 150 -29.02 9.00 0.36
C LEU A 150 -28.60 10.39 -0.11
N VAL A 151 -29.56 11.32 -0.17
CA VAL A 151 -29.29 12.72 -0.51
C VAL A 151 -28.33 13.34 0.52
N THR A 152 -28.62 13.16 1.81
CA THR A 152 -27.79 13.68 2.91
C THR A 152 -26.37 13.10 2.89
N GLU A 153 -26.25 11.78 2.77
CA GLU A 153 -24.93 11.12 2.76
C GLU A 153 -24.11 11.48 1.51
N ARG A 154 -24.74 11.71 0.38
CA ARG A 154 -24.07 12.19 -0.84
C ARG A 154 -23.53 13.62 -0.67
N ALA A 155 -24.31 14.49 -0.05
CA ALA A 155 -23.87 15.86 0.26
C ALA A 155 -22.65 15.83 1.18
N THR A 156 -22.73 15.10 2.29
CA THR A 156 -21.61 14.91 3.23
C THR A 156 -20.36 14.35 2.52
N GLN A 157 -20.53 13.34 1.68
CA GLN A 157 -19.42 12.76 0.93
C GLN A 157 -18.81 13.72 -0.08
N ALA A 158 -19.62 14.58 -0.70
CA ALA A 158 -19.15 15.62 -1.62
C ALA A 158 -18.31 16.67 -0.89
N GLU A 159 -18.73 17.10 0.29
CA GLU A 159 -17.96 18.02 1.15
C GLU A 159 -16.61 17.43 1.55
N VAL A 160 -16.59 16.17 2.00
CA VAL A 160 -15.34 15.46 2.36
C VAL A 160 -14.39 15.37 1.17
N ARG A 161 -14.91 15.06 -0.02
CA ARG A 161 -14.09 15.02 -1.25
C ARG A 161 -13.54 16.39 -1.63
N ALA A 162 -14.35 17.44 -1.54
CA ALA A 162 -13.91 18.79 -1.80
C ALA A 162 -12.80 19.23 -0.86
N GLU A 163 -12.91 18.89 0.44
CA GLU A 163 -11.86 19.18 1.41
C GLU A 163 -10.58 18.37 1.15
N GLN A 164 -10.69 17.09 0.80
CA GLN A 164 -9.53 16.28 0.42
C GLN A 164 -8.77 16.84 -0.78
N VAL A 165 -9.49 17.38 -1.78
CA VAL A 165 -8.88 18.05 -2.93
C VAL A 165 -8.11 19.29 -2.48
N ARG A 166 -8.73 20.16 -1.65
CA ARG A 166 -8.07 21.37 -1.12
C ARG A 166 -6.82 21.04 -0.31
N VAL A 167 -6.89 20.01 0.53
CA VAL A 167 -5.72 19.56 1.32
C VAL A 167 -4.61 19.09 0.40
N LYS A 168 -4.93 18.25 -0.59
CA LYS A 168 -3.96 17.74 -1.56
C LYS A 168 -3.29 18.85 -2.38
N GLU A 169 -4.06 19.84 -2.82
CA GLU A 169 -3.55 21.00 -3.55
C GLU A 169 -2.59 21.83 -2.68
N ARG A 170 -2.97 22.11 -1.43
CA ARG A 170 -2.13 22.81 -0.48
C ARG A 170 -0.83 22.05 -0.17
N ASP A 171 -0.91 20.74 0.03
CA ASP A 171 0.26 19.91 0.31
C ASP A 171 1.19 19.85 -0.93
N ALA A 172 0.64 19.79 -2.13
CA ALA A 172 1.40 19.85 -3.38
C ALA A 172 2.13 21.20 -3.55
N GLU A 173 1.44 22.31 -3.23
CA GLU A 173 2.03 23.65 -3.27
C GLU A 173 3.18 23.80 -2.26
N LEU A 174 2.97 23.31 -1.03
CA LEU A 174 4.00 23.30 0.01
C LEU A 174 5.21 22.43 -0.39
N ALA A 175 4.98 21.28 -1.01
CA ALA A 175 6.04 20.42 -1.51
C ALA A 175 6.83 21.10 -2.65
N ALA A 176 6.15 21.74 -3.59
CA ALA A 176 6.79 22.49 -4.67
C ALA A 176 7.64 23.67 -4.13
N ARG A 177 7.13 24.39 -3.13
CA ARG A 177 7.84 25.49 -2.49
C ARG A 177 9.11 25.01 -1.78
N ARG A 178 9.04 23.89 -1.03
CA ARG A 178 10.21 23.28 -0.39
C ARG A 178 11.25 22.79 -1.42
N ALA A 179 10.80 22.21 -2.52
CA ALA A 179 11.71 21.79 -3.60
C ALA A 179 12.43 22.98 -4.25
N ALA A 180 11.74 24.09 -4.47
CA ALA A 180 12.32 25.32 -5.01
C ALA A 180 13.35 25.95 -4.06
N ASP A 181 13.09 25.91 -2.75
CA ASP A 181 13.99 26.45 -1.72
C ASP A 181 15.27 25.60 -1.57
N ASN A 182 15.14 24.28 -1.69
CA ASN A 182 16.26 23.35 -1.60
C ASN A 182 17.15 23.32 -2.88
N SER A 183 16.72 23.96 -3.95
CA SER A 183 17.49 24.08 -5.22
C SER A 183 18.29 25.38 -5.34
N ARG A 184 18.26 26.22 -4.32
CA ARG A 184 19.03 27.47 -4.21
C ARG A 184 20.27 27.32 -3.36
#